data_7075f042d7075863519506f296e21477
#
_entry.id   7075f042d7075863519506f296e21477
#
_cell.length_a   1.000
_cell.length_b   1.000
_cell.length_c   1.000
_cell.angle_alpha   90.00
_cell.angle_beta   90.00
_cell.angle_gamma   90.00
#
_symmetry.space_group_name_H-M   'P 1'
#
loop_
_entity.id
_entity.type
_entity.pdbx_description
1 polymer ?
#
loop_
_entity_poly.entity_id
_entity_poly.type
_entity_poly.pdbx_seq_one_letter_code
_entity_poly.pdbx_strand_id
1 'polypeptide(L)'
;FKWLAVSVLGLITKIWFRWRWDNDQLFVGDKTPRVLIMNHPTFLDPIVTVVHLLVHGIPVRTIYKSEFNKFKPLQWALSRLGGIPVDRGTADMKAIRRATTALSRGEMLLIYPEGTRVRSNAERGETHGGFALIAQLAKVDVQPLAIIGALDIKKKGSPLVKPVKVYLRAGQKVSFSDLTSTKRKDQAKEMEEVAMERVYELRDAMLKEHPGRN
;
A
#
# COMPACT_ATOMS: atom_id res chain seq x y z
N PHE A 1 -14.51 17.49 10.23
CA PHE A 1 -14.70 16.13 10.77
C PHE A 1 -13.67 15.11 10.26
N LYS A 2 -13.48 14.96 8.93
CA LYS A 2 -12.53 13.98 8.34
C LYS A 2 -11.10 14.16 8.88
N TRP A 3 -10.58 15.37 8.90
CA TRP A 3 -9.24 15.68 9.37
C TRP A 3 -9.06 15.40 10.86
N LEU A 4 -10.04 15.76 11.70
CA LEU A 4 -10.02 15.45 13.12
C LEU A 4 -9.98 13.93 13.36
N ALA A 5 -10.83 13.18 12.66
CA ALA A 5 -10.86 11.72 12.77
C ALA A 5 -9.53 11.07 12.33
N VAL A 6 -8.92 11.55 11.24
CA VAL A 6 -7.60 11.09 10.75
C VAL A 6 -6.50 11.42 11.76
N SER A 7 -6.50 12.62 12.34
CA SER A 7 -5.50 13.04 13.34
C SER A 7 -5.62 12.23 14.64
N VAL A 8 -6.84 12.00 15.13
CA VAL A 8 -7.08 11.18 16.32
C VAL A 8 -6.65 9.72 16.06
N LEU A 9 -7.06 9.14 14.92
CA LEU A 9 -6.65 7.79 14.55
C LEU A 9 -5.12 7.69 14.39
N GLY A 10 -4.50 8.73 13.80
CA GLY A 10 -3.04 8.84 13.67
C GLY A 10 -2.34 8.83 15.01
N LEU A 11 -2.82 9.62 15.95
CA LEU A 11 -2.26 9.68 17.30
C LEU A 11 -2.39 8.33 18.04
N ILE A 12 -3.58 7.73 18.00
CA ILE A 12 -3.84 6.42 18.63
C ILE A 12 -2.91 5.36 18.03
N THR A 13 -2.85 5.26 16.70
CA THR A 13 -2.01 4.27 16.02
C THR A 13 -0.53 4.54 16.24
N LYS A 14 -0.10 5.81 16.31
CA LYS A 14 1.29 6.19 16.58
C LYS A 14 1.74 5.79 17.99
N ILE A 15 0.89 6.01 18.98
CA ILE A 15 1.18 5.64 20.38
C ILE A 15 1.19 4.12 20.53
N TRP A 16 0.18 3.43 20.01
CA TRP A 16 0.03 2.00 20.20
C TRP A 16 1.01 1.17 19.39
N PHE A 17 1.23 1.54 18.12
CA PHE A 17 2.09 0.78 17.21
C PHE A 17 3.46 1.43 16.99
N ARG A 18 3.74 2.56 17.59
CA ARG A 18 5.05 3.24 17.55
C ARG A 18 5.72 3.16 16.17
N TRP A 19 4.91 3.36 15.11
CA TRP A 19 5.37 3.23 13.74
C TRP A 19 6.37 4.33 13.37
N ARG A 20 7.35 3.96 12.56
CA ARG A 20 8.38 4.85 12.00
C ARG A 20 8.42 4.71 10.50
N TRP A 21 8.63 5.81 9.84
CA TRP A 21 8.89 5.86 8.41
C TRP A 21 10.34 6.22 8.16
N ASP A 22 10.98 5.50 7.21
CA ASP A 22 12.27 5.81 6.63
C ASP A 22 12.07 6.23 5.18
N ASN A 23 12.79 7.26 4.73
CA ASN A 23 12.76 7.78 3.36
C ASN A 23 11.38 8.29 2.89
N ASP A 24 10.49 8.67 3.80
CA ASP A 24 9.17 9.20 3.45
C ASP A 24 9.25 10.54 2.69
N GLN A 25 10.37 11.27 2.79
CA GLN A 25 10.65 12.44 1.97
C GLN A 25 10.54 12.17 0.46
N LEU A 26 10.71 10.92 0.01
CA LEU A 26 10.58 10.53 -1.39
C LEU A 26 9.17 10.73 -1.95
N PHE A 27 8.14 10.79 -1.09
CA PHE A 27 6.77 11.11 -1.50
C PHE A 27 6.17 12.28 -0.73
N VAL A 28 6.68 12.63 0.45
CA VAL A 28 6.25 13.82 1.19
C VAL A 28 6.76 15.09 0.50
N GLY A 29 8.01 15.06 0.00
CA GLY A 29 8.62 16.15 -0.75
C GLY A 29 8.16 16.25 -2.21
N ASP A 30 7.84 15.13 -2.82
CA ASP A 30 7.35 15.02 -4.20
C ASP A 30 5.94 14.43 -4.20
N LYS A 31 4.92 15.28 -4.24
CA LYS A 31 3.51 14.91 -4.22
C LYS A 31 2.96 14.55 -5.62
N THR A 32 3.80 14.34 -6.61
CA THR A 32 3.38 13.89 -7.95
C THR A 32 2.59 12.59 -7.83
N PRO A 33 1.42 12.50 -8.48
CA PRO A 33 0.57 11.30 -8.44
C PRO A 33 1.34 10.06 -8.90
N ARG A 34 1.20 8.99 -8.14
CA ARG A 34 1.84 7.71 -8.46
C ARG A 34 1.12 6.54 -7.80
N VAL A 35 1.42 5.35 -8.27
CA VAL A 35 0.94 4.12 -7.64
C VAL A 35 1.95 3.70 -6.56
N LEU A 36 1.50 3.63 -5.32
CA LEU A 36 2.26 3.11 -4.19
C LEU A 36 1.92 1.62 -4.05
N ILE A 37 2.93 0.77 -4.03
CA ILE A 37 2.76 -0.67 -3.80
C ILE A 37 3.48 -1.08 -2.53
N MET A 38 2.92 -2.02 -1.76
CA MET A 38 3.48 -2.46 -0.49
C MET A 38 3.15 -3.92 -0.22
N ASN A 39 4.01 -4.63 0.51
CA ASN A 39 3.70 -5.93 1.09
C ASN A 39 2.57 -5.80 2.14
N HIS A 40 1.78 -6.87 2.35
CA HIS A 40 0.56 -6.81 3.15
C HIS A 40 0.52 -7.85 4.28
N PRO A 41 1.30 -7.67 5.37
CA PRO A 41 1.27 -8.60 6.50
C PRO A 41 0.00 -8.52 7.34
N THR A 42 -0.63 -7.34 7.51
CA THR A 42 -1.75 -7.17 8.44
C THR A 42 -2.83 -6.21 7.95
N PHE A 43 -3.95 -6.13 8.70
CA PHE A 43 -4.98 -5.11 8.46
C PHE A 43 -4.55 -3.70 8.89
N LEU A 44 -3.45 -3.57 9.63
CA LEU A 44 -2.94 -2.29 10.12
C LEU A 44 -2.24 -1.48 9.02
N ASP A 45 -1.64 -2.17 8.05
CA ASP A 45 -0.79 -1.57 7.02
C ASP A 45 -1.47 -0.43 6.26
N PRO A 46 -2.71 -0.61 5.74
CA PRO A 46 -3.41 0.48 5.07
C PRO A 46 -3.77 1.63 6.02
N ILE A 47 -4.05 1.33 7.29
CA ILE A 47 -4.40 2.37 8.27
C ILE A 47 -3.20 3.29 8.52
N VAL A 48 -2.05 2.71 8.85
CA VAL A 48 -0.83 3.47 9.14
C VAL A 48 -0.39 4.26 7.90
N THR A 49 -0.38 3.63 6.73
CA THR A 49 0.06 4.26 5.49
C THR A 49 -0.87 5.40 5.06
N VAL A 50 -2.18 5.16 5.04
CA VAL A 50 -3.18 6.19 4.65
C VAL A 50 -3.17 7.36 5.63
N VAL A 51 -3.10 7.08 6.94
CA VAL A 51 -3.04 8.13 7.96
C VAL A 51 -1.79 8.98 7.78
N HIS A 52 -0.62 8.36 7.58
CA HIS A 52 0.63 9.08 7.36
C HIS A 52 0.55 10.00 6.14
N LEU A 53 0.09 9.49 5.00
CA LEU A 53 -0.06 10.28 3.77
C LEU A 53 -1.02 11.47 3.97
N LEU A 54 -2.18 11.22 4.56
CA LEU A 54 -3.19 12.25 4.80
C LEU A 54 -2.69 13.35 5.75
N VAL A 55 -1.99 13.00 6.84
CA VAL A 55 -1.41 13.98 7.77
C VAL A 55 -0.42 14.91 7.06
N HIS A 56 0.32 14.40 6.06
CA HIS A 56 1.23 15.21 5.23
C HIS A 56 0.52 15.93 4.05
N GLY A 57 -0.81 15.91 4.04
CA GLY A 57 -1.60 16.59 2.99
C GLY A 57 -1.50 15.92 1.62
N ILE A 58 -1.25 14.61 1.59
CA ILE A 58 -1.18 13.80 0.38
C ILE A 58 -2.50 13.04 0.23
N PRO A 59 -3.35 13.39 -0.73
CA PRO A 59 -4.58 12.67 -0.97
C PRO A 59 -4.26 11.28 -1.54
N VAL A 60 -4.86 10.24 -0.96
CA VAL A 60 -4.61 8.86 -1.33
C VAL A 60 -5.91 8.07 -1.43
N ARG A 61 -5.96 7.16 -2.39
CA ARG A 61 -6.99 6.12 -2.54
C ARG A 61 -6.37 4.76 -2.30
N THR A 62 -7.11 3.86 -1.65
CA THR A 62 -6.68 2.49 -1.40
C THR A 62 -7.63 1.52 -2.09
N ILE A 63 -7.09 0.53 -2.81
CA ILE A 63 -7.91 -0.55 -3.37
C ILE A 63 -8.21 -1.57 -2.28
N TYR A 64 -9.46 -1.99 -2.19
CA TYR A 64 -9.89 -3.00 -1.24
C TYR A 64 -10.89 -4.00 -1.85
N LYS A 65 -10.98 -5.18 -1.26
CA LYS A 65 -11.84 -6.27 -1.70
C LYS A 65 -13.32 -5.90 -1.55
N SER A 66 -14.11 -6.01 -2.63
CA SER A 66 -15.52 -5.59 -2.65
C SER A 66 -16.40 -6.35 -1.65
N GLU A 67 -16.02 -7.57 -1.24
CA GLU A 67 -16.75 -8.34 -0.23
C GLU A 67 -16.82 -7.64 1.13
N PHE A 68 -15.91 -6.69 1.42
CA PHE A 68 -16.01 -5.87 2.64
C PHE A 68 -17.23 -4.94 2.64
N ASN A 69 -17.84 -4.70 1.48
CA ASN A 69 -19.09 -3.95 1.36
C ASN A 69 -20.29 -4.65 2.00
N LYS A 70 -20.20 -5.96 2.27
CA LYS A 70 -21.23 -6.72 2.97
C LYS A 70 -21.40 -6.25 4.43
N PHE A 71 -20.31 -5.76 5.05
CA PHE A 71 -20.35 -5.20 6.41
C PHE A 71 -20.45 -3.67 6.35
N LYS A 72 -21.66 -3.15 6.51
CA LYS A 72 -22.00 -1.73 6.30
C LYS A 72 -21.14 -0.72 7.07
N PRO A 73 -20.78 -0.90 8.36
CA PRO A 73 -19.89 0.02 9.07
C PRO A 73 -18.50 0.11 8.42
N LEU A 74 -17.95 -1.02 7.98
CA LEU A 74 -16.64 -1.06 7.32
C LEU A 74 -16.71 -0.43 5.93
N GLN A 75 -17.77 -0.71 5.16
CA GLN A 75 -18.02 -0.06 3.87
C GLN A 75 -18.07 1.47 4.02
N TRP A 76 -18.80 1.95 5.03
CA TRP A 76 -18.92 3.37 5.32
C TRP A 76 -17.53 3.98 5.63
N ALA A 77 -16.75 3.34 6.50
CA ALA A 77 -15.40 3.80 6.85
C ALA A 77 -14.46 3.81 5.63
N LEU A 78 -14.41 2.72 4.86
CA LEU A 78 -13.57 2.61 3.67
C LEU A 78 -13.95 3.65 2.61
N SER A 79 -15.23 3.86 2.36
CA SER A 79 -15.69 4.87 1.39
C SER A 79 -15.35 6.30 1.84
N ARG A 80 -15.42 6.60 3.15
CA ARG A 80 -15.03 7.90 3.71
C ARG A 80 -13.52 8.16 3.62
N LEU A 81 -12.73 7.11 3.69
CA LEU A 81 -11.28 7.18 3.49
C LEU A 81 -10.89 7.16 1.99
N GLY A 82 -11.87 7.11 1.10
CA GLY A 82 -11.62 7.14 -0.34
C GLY A 82 -11.24 5.80 -0.94
N GLY A 83 -11.62 4.70 -0.30
CA GLY A 83 -11.37 3.35 -0.80
C GLY A 83 -12.08 3.05 -2.11
N ILE A 84 -11.42 2.30 -2.99
CA ILE A 84 -11.94 1.82 -4.26
C ILE A 84 -12.18 0.32 -4.13
N PRO A 85 -13.45 -0.14 -4.14
CA PRO A 85 -13.74 -1.58 -4.14
C PRO A 85 -13.34 -2.21 -5.46
N VAL A 86 -12.78 -3.43 -5.41
CA VAL A 86 -12.42 -4.24 -6.57
C VAL A 86 -12.98 -5.65 -6.44
N ASP A 87 -13.56 -6.15 -7.53
CA ASP A 87 -13.96 -7.55 -7.67
C ASP A 87 -12.76 -8.35 -8.20
N ARG A 88 -12.24 -9.26 -7.36
CA ARG A 88 -11.07 -10.07 -7.68
C ARG A 88 -11.45 -11.22 -8.61
N GLY A 89 -10.46 -11.67 -9.39
CA GLY A 89 -10.64 -12.77 -10.35
C GLY A 89 -11.21 -12.35 -11.69
N THR A 90 -11.56 -11.08 -11.86
CA THR A 90 -11.98 -10.47 -13.13
C THR A 90 -11.24 -9.17 -13.39
N ALA A 91 -11.15 -8.78 -14.66
CA ALA A 91 -10.67 -7.45 -15.02
C ALA A 91 -11.74 -6.40 -14.66
N ASP A 92 -11.75 -5.94 -13.39
CA ASP A 92 -12.71 -4.93 -12.93
C ASP A 92 -12.40 -3.56 -13.56
N MET A 93 -12.93 -3.34 -14.75
CA MET A 93 -12.77 -2.09 -15.51
C MET A 93 -13.33 -0.87 -14.77
N LYS A 94 -14.29 -1.06 -13.84
CA LYS A 94 -14.83 0.05 -13.04
C LYS A 94 -13.81 0.48 -11.98
N ALA A 95 -13.15 -0.47 -11.33
CA ALA A 95 -12.07 -0.19 -10.37
C ALA A 95 -10.88 0.47 -11.07
N ILE A 96 -10.45 -0.06 -12.23
CA ILE A 96 -9.36 0.53 -13.03
C ILE A 96 -9.68 1.99 -13.40
N ARG A 97 -10.89 2.26 -13.92
CA ARG A 97 -11.33 3.62 -14.28
C ARG A 97 -11.35 4.57 -13.07
N ARG A 98 -11.83 4.11 -11.90
CA ARG A 98 -11.83 4.91 -10.67
C ARG A 98 -10.40 5.22 -10.21
N ALA A 99 -9.51 4.25 -10.29
CA ALA A 99 -8.10 4.39 -9.94
C ALA A 99 -7.37 5.39 -10.85
N THR A 100 -7.51 5.25 -12.16
CA THR A 100 -6.90 6.18 -13.13
C THR A 100 -7.47 7.60 -13.01
N THR A 101 -8.78 7.73 -12.73
CA THR A 101 -9.41 9.04 -12.46
C THR A 101 -8.86 9.67 -11.17
N ALA A 102 -8.62 8.89 -10.12
CA ALA A 102 -8.02 9.42 -8.89
C ALA A 102 -6.59 9.95 -9.16
N LEU A 103 -5.77 9.18 -9.86
CA LEU A 103 -4.43 9.60 -10.26
C LEU A 103 -4.42 10.88 -11.13
N SER A 104 -5.35 11.00 -12.08
CA SER A 104 -5.48 12.22 -12.91
C SER A 104 -5.93 13.47 -12.13
N ARG A 105 -6.52 13.28 -10.95
CA ARG A 105 -6.90 14.37 -10.03
C ARG A 105 -5.81 14.77 -9.04
N GLY A 106 -4.61 14.21 -9.16
CA GLY A 106 -3.51 14.49 -8.26
C GLY A 106 -3.49 13.65 -6.98
N GLU A 107 -4.31 12.57 -6.90
CA GLU A 107 -4.33 11.67 -5.76
C GLU A 107 -3.30 10.54 -5.96
N MET A 108 -2.70 10.04 -4.88
CA MET A 108 -1.91 8.80 -4.94
C MET A 108 -2.82 7.57 -4.85
N LEU A 109 -2.35 6.44 -5.33
CA LEU A 109 -3.07 5.17 -5.26
C LEU A 109 -2.24 4.14 -4.49
N LEU A 110 -2.77 3.63 -3.38
CA LEU A 110 -2.13 2.59 -2.58
C LEU A 110 -2.73 1.22 -2.94
N ILE A 111 -1.87 0.28 -3.32
CA ILE A 111 -2.24 -1.08 -3.70
C ILE A 111 -1.36 -2.07 -2.95
N TYR A 112 -1.96 -3.19 -2.58
CA TYR A 112 -1.29 -4.38 -2.04
C TYR A 112 -1.35 -5.48 -3.10
N PRO A 113 -0.30 -5.62 -3.94
CA PRO A 113 -0.35 -6.51 -5.12
C PRO A 113 -0.51 -7.99 -4.77
N GLU A 114 -0.08 -8.41 -3.58
CA GLU A 114 -0.27 -9.77 -3.07
C GLU A 114 -1.75 -10.14 -2.90
N GLY A 115 -2.63 -9.16 -2.90
CA GLY A 115 -4.07 -9.36 -2.86
C GLY A 115 -4.60 -10.01 -1.59
N THR A 116 -3.78 -10.74 -0.86
CA THR A 116 -4.07 -11.37 0.43
C THR A 116 -2.96 -11.04 1.41
N ARG A 117 -3.26 -11.18 2.70
CA ARG A 117 -2.24 -10.98 3.74
C ARG A 117 -1.30 -12.18 3.79
N VAL A 118 0.01 -11.92 3.68
CA VAL A 118 1.04 -12.93 3.92
C VAL A 118 1.19 -13.17 5.42
N ARG A 119 1.41 -14.42 5.80
CA ARG A 119 1.48 -14.80 7.22
C ARG A 119 2.90 -14.88 7.78
N SER A 120 3.87 -14.76 6.90
CA SER A 120 5.29 -14.85 7.23
C SER A 120 6.08 -13.91 6.33
N ASN A 121 7.13 -13.28 6.86
CA ASN A 121 8.05 -12.48 6.05
C ASN A 121 8.91 -13.31 5.10
N ALA A 122 8.98 -14.63 5.29
CA ALA A 122 9.65 -15.52 4.34
C ALA A 122 8.80 -15.81 3.09
N GLU A 123 7.49 -15.54 3.15
CA GLU A 123 6.60 -15.75 2.02
C GLU A 123 6.66 -14.58 1.05
N ARG A 124 6.73 -14.89 -0.23
CA ARG A 124 6.41 -13.97 -1.32
C ARG A 124 5.02 -14.37 -1.80
N GLY A 125 4.06 -13.46 -1.63
CA GLY A 125 2.68 -13.69 -2.06
C GLY A 125 2.57 -13.77 -3.59
N GLU A 126 1.52 -14.40 -4.08
CA GLU A 126 1.17 -14.33 -5.49
C GLU A 126 0.86 -12.87 -5.85
N THR A 127 1.52 -12.36 -6.89
CA THR A 127 1.38 -10.97 -7.31
C THR A 127 0.31 -10.83 -8.39
N HIS A 128 -0.51 -9.80 -8.26
CA HIS A 128 -1.52 -9.45 -9.25
C HIS A 128 -1.14 -8.13 -9.94
N GLY A 129 -0.82 -8.20 -11.23
CA GLY A 129 -0.28 -7.10 -12.05
C GLY A 129 -1.22 -5.92 -12.35
N GLY A 130 -2.40 -5.89 -11.75
CA GLY A 130 -3.36 -4.80 -11.96
C GLY A 130 -2.82 -3.40 -11.67
N PHE A 131 -1.86 -3.28 -10.75
CA PHE A 131 -1.23 -2.01 -10.42
C PHE A 131 -0.38 -1.46 -11.57
N ALA A 132 0.35 -2.33 -12.28
CA ALA A 132 1.19 -1.95 -13.40
C ALA A 132 0.34 -1.46 -14.58
N LEU A 133 -0.78 -2.14 -14.86
CA LEU A 133 -1.74 -1.70 -15.85
C LEU A 133 -2.34 -0.33 -15.51
N ILE A 134 -2.73 -0.10 -14.25
CA ILE A 134 -3.27 1.19 -13.79
C ILE A 134 -2.22 2.30 -13.95
N ALA A 135 -0.99 2.05 -13.52
CA ALA A 135 0.12 3.02 -13.65
C ALA A 135 0.41 3.36 -15.12
N GLN A 136 0.42 2.35 -16.00
CA GLN A 136 0.63 2.52 -17.43
C GLN A 136 -0.49 3.34 -18.08
N LEU A 137 -1.76 3.06 -17.75
CA LEU A 137 -2.90 3.80 -18.28
C LEU A 137 -2.93 5.24 -17.78
N ALA A 138 -2.57 5.48 -16.53
CA ALA A 138 -2.49 6.80 -15.93
C ALA A 138 -1.21 7.57 -16.29
N LYS A 139 -0.21 6.90 -16.89
CA LYS A 139 1.12 7.45 -17.22
C LYS A 139 1.83 7.99 -15.97
N VAL A 140 1.84 7.23 -14.90
CA VAL A 140 2.48 7.57 -13.63
C VAL A 140 3.50 6.51 -13.22
N ASP A 141 4.43 6.90 -12.37
CA ASP A 141 5.44 6.01 -11.80
C ASP A 141 4.83 5.07 -10.75
N VAL A 142 5.54 3.99 -10.46
CA VAL A 142 5.26 3.07 -9.36
C VAL A 142 6.31 3.25 -8.27
N GLN A 143 5.88 3.44 -7.02
CA GLN A 143 6.80 3.57 -5.89
C GLN A 143 6.65 2.39 -4.93
N PRO A 144 7.69 1.57 -4.75
CA PRO A 144 7.70 0.47 -3.81
C PRO A 144 7.81 1.01 -2.38
N LEU A 145 7.02 0.44 -1.49
CA LEU A 145 7.05 0.63 -0.04
C LEU A 145 7.21 -0.73 0.63
N ALA A 146 7.78 -0.77 1.82
CA ALA A 146 7.82 -1.98 2.63
C ALA A 146 7.40 -1.70 4.08
N ILE A 147 6.82 -2.70 4.72
CA ILE A 147 6.43 -2.69 6.13
C ILE A 147 6.88 -3.97 6.82
N ILE A 148 7.45 -3.83 8.04
CA ILE A 148 7.84 -4.93 8.92
C ILE A 148 7.40 -4.66 10.36
N GLY A 149 7.43 -5.69 11.22
CA GLY A 149 7.01 -5.61 12.63
C GLY A 149 5.50 -5.69 12.82
N ALA A 150 4.71 -5.63 11.75
CA ALA A 150 3.26 -5.67 11.82
C ALA A 150 2.72 -7.08 12.14
N LEU A 151 3.42 -8.16 11.79
CA LEU A 151 3.03 -9.53 12.13
C LEU A 151 3.06 -9.80 13.64
N ASP A 152 3.86 -9.05 14.39
CA ASP A 152 3.95 -9.17 15.85
C ASP A 152 2.69 -8.67 16.58
N ILE A 153 1.75 -8.05 15.88
CA ILE A 153 0.53 -7.42 16.43
C ILE A 153 -0.40 -8.43 17.12
N LYS A 154 -0.42 -9.67 16.64
CA LYS A 154 -1.23 -10.75 17.21
C LYS A 154 -0.39 -11.95 17.60
N LYS A 155 -0.50 -12.38 18.85
CA LYS A 155 -0.04 -13.71 19.24
C LYS A 155 -1.02 -14.74 18.70
N LYS A 156 -0.51 -15.84 18.14
CA LYS A 156 -1.34 -16.96 17.66
C LYS A 156 -2.35 -17.38 18.76
N GLY A 157 -3.63 -17.39 18.42
CA GLY A 157 -4.72 -17.76 19.36
C GLY A 157 -5.23 -16.64 20.28
N SER A 158 -4.69 -15.41 20.20
CA SER A 158 -5.18 -14.28 21.03
C SER A 158 -6.06 -13.33 20.19
N PRO A 159 -7.22 -12.89 20.70
CA PRO A 159 -8.00 -11.83 20.09
C PRO A 159 -7.38 -10.44 20.33
N LEU A 160 -6.46 -10.32 21.27
CA LEU A 160 -5.91 -9.03 21.70
C LEU A 160 -4.82 -8.56 20.76
N VAL A 161 -4.92 -7.28 20.40
CA VAL A 161 -3.92 -6.55 19.62
C VAL A 161 -2.86 -6.01 20.57
N LYS A 162 -1.60 -6.39 20.35
CA LYS A 162 -0.49 -5.94 21.18
C LYS A 162 0.09 -4.62 20.69
N PRO A 163 0.64 -3.79 21.58
CA PRO A 163 1.51 -2.70 21.16
C PRO A 163 2.80 -3.27 20.54
N VAL A 164 3.11 -2.84 19.32
CA VAL A 164 4.29 -3.29 18.57
C VAL A 164 5.05 -2.10 18.00
N LYS A 165 6.29 -2.30 17.58
CA LYS A 165 7.01 -1.35 16.75
C LYS A 165 6.86 -1.77 15.30
N VAL A 166 6.37 -0.87 14.48
CA VAL A 166 6.19 -1.05 13.04
C VAL A 166 7.14 -0.11 12.31
N TYR A 167 7.84 -0.63 11.33
CA TYR A 167 8.75 0.14 10.49
C TYR A 167 8.24 0.12 9.07
N LEU A 168 8.26 1.29 8.43
CA LEU A 168 7.87 1.45 7.04
C LEU A 168 9.01 2.16 6.31
N ARG A 169 9.25 1.79 5.06
CA ARG A 169 10.29 2.40 4.24
C ARG A 169 9.78 2.63 2.82
N ALA A 170 10.09 3.80 2.29
CA ALA A 170 9.87 4.11 0.89
C ALA A 170 11.14 3.79 0.07
N GLY A 171 10.95 3.14 -1.07
CA GLY A 171 11.99 2.95 -2.08
C GLY A 171 11.94 4.02 -3.16
N GLN A 172 12.94 4.02 -4.03
CA GLN A 172 12.94 4.87 -5.22
C GLN A 172 11.80 4.45 -6.17
N LYS A 173 11.19 5.42 -6.82
CA LYS A 173 10.17 5.17 -7.82
C LYS A 173 10.75 4.46 -9.05
N VAL A 174 9.93 3.66 -9.69
CA VAL A 174 10.22 2.98 -10.95
C VAL A 174 9.37 3.63 -12.03
N SER A 175 10.03 4.16 -13.05
CA SER A 175 9.36 4.73 -14.21
C SER A 175 9.27 3.71 -15.34
N PHE A 176 8.26 3.84 -16.21
CA PHE A 176 8.20 3.05 -17.44
C PHE A 176 9.35 3.34 -18.40
N SER A 177 9.99 4.50 -18.28
CA SER A 177 11.21 4.83 -19.03
C SER A 177 12.44 4.04 -18.59
N ASP A 178 12.44 3.48 -17.39
CA ASP A 178 13.55 2.72 -16.82
C ASP A 178 13.52 1.24 -17.26
N LEU A 179 12.42 0.83 -17.91
CA LEU A 179 12.20 -0.54 -18.35
C LEU A 179 12.85 -0.81 -19.71
N THR A 180 13.23 -2.06 -19.93
CA THR A 180 13.87 -2.52 -21.17
C THR A 180 12.86 -2.87 -22.25
N SER A 181 11.68 -3.34 -21.86
CA SER A 181 10.62 -3.73 -22.78
C SER A 181 10.00 -2.52 -23.50
N THR A 182 9.74 -2.67 -24.77
CA THR A 182 9.14 -1.61 -25.61
C THR A 182 7.64 -1.81 -25.84
N LYS A 183 7.17 -3.07 -25.83
CA LYS A 183 5.76 -3.40 -26.04
C LYS A 183 4.98 -3.19 -24.75
N ARG A 184 3.84 -2.52 -24.82
CA ARG A 184 3.02 -2.15 -23.63
C ARG A 184 2.70 -3.32 -22.72
N LYS A 185 2.39 -4.50 -23.25
CA LYS A 185 2.07 -5.68 -22.44
C LYS A 185 3.30 -6.18 -21.69
N ASP A 186 4.45 -6.21 -22.34
CA ASP A 186 5.71 -6.67 -21.76
C ASP A 186 6.22 -5.66 -20.73
N GLN A 187 6.07 -4.35 -20.98
CA GLN A 187 6.37 -3.30 -20.02
C GLN A 187 5.54 -3.43 -18.73
N ALA A 188 4.24 -3.73 -18.84
CA ALA A 188 3.40 -3.92 -17.65
C ALA A 188 3.87 -5.11 -16.82
N LYS A 189 4.26 -6.21 -17.47
CA LYS A 189 4.81 -7.40 -16.80
C LYS A 189 6.17 -7.12 -16.17
N GLU A 190 7.06 -6.46 -16.90
CA GLU A 190 8.38 -6.07 -16.38
C GLU A 190 8.26 -5.11 -15.19
N MET A 191 7.33 -4.12 -15.25
CA MET A 191 7.02 -3.23 -14.13
C MET A 191 6.56 -4.00 -12.90
N GLU A 192 5.72 -5.02 -13.09
CA GLU A 192 5.26 -5.89 -12.00
C GLU A 192 6.44 -6.59 -11.33
N GLU A 193 7.30 -7.23 -12.11
CA GLU A 193 8.47 -7.98 -11.64
C GLU A 193 9.46 -7.04 -10.92
N VAL A 194 9.88 -5.95 -11.57
CA VAL A 194 10.87 -5.00 -11.03
C VAL A 194 10.36 -4.31 -9.77
N ALA A 195 9.12 -3.81 -9.78
CA ALA A 195 8.61 -3.05 -8.66
C ALA A 195 8.35 -3.95 -7.44
N MET A 196 7.87 -5.18 -7.63
CA MET A 196 7.68 -6.14 -6.52
C MET A 196 9.01 -6.64 -5.96
N GLU A 197 10.01 -6.91 -6.80
CA GLU A 197 11.34 -7.26 -6.29
C GLU A 197 11.89 -6.16 -5.39
N ARG A 198 11.74 -4.89 -5.76
CA ARG A 198 12.15 -3.76 -4.91
C ARG A 198 11.38 -3.69 -3.58
N VAL A 199 10.09 -4.06 -3.55
CA VAL A 199 9.33 -4.19 -2.28
C VAL A 199 9.98 -5.23 -1.37
N TYR A 200 10.33 -6.39 -1.92
CA TYR A 200 10.94 -7.47 -1.14
C TYR A 200 12.38 -7.16 -0.73
N GLU A 201 13.17 -6.53 -1.59
CA GLU A 201 14.51 -6.06 -1.23
C GLU A 201 14.48 -5.07 -0.06
N LEU A 202 13.55 -4.10 -0.09
CA LEU A 202 13.36 -3.15 1.01
C LEU A 202 12.97 -3.88 2.30
N ARG A 203 12.01 -4.78 2.22
CA ARG A 203 11.56 -5.59 3.36
C ARG A 203 12.72 -6.38 3.97
N ASP A 204 13.46 -7.09 3.13
CA ASP A 204 14.53 -7.98 3.57
C ASP A 204 15.73 -7.20 4.15
N ALA A 205 16.02 -6.00 3.60
CA ALA A 205 16.99 -5.08 4.18
C ALA A 205 16.55 -4.60 5.56
N MET A 206 15.28 -4.18 5.71
CA MET A 206 14.73 -3.74 6.99
C MET A 206 14.71 -4.85 8.05
N LEU A 207 14.46 -6.11 7.67
CA LEU A 207 14.52 -7.26 8.58
C LEU A 207 15.93 -7.50 9.09
N LYS A 208 16.98 -7.29 8.27
CA LYS A 208 18.39 -7.38 8.69
C LYS A 208 18.77 -6.25 9.66
N GLU A 209 18.26 -5.04 9.44
CA GLU A 209 18.49 -3.87 10.30
C GLU A 209 17.74 -3.95 11.63
N HIS A 210 16.61 -4.66 11.64
CA HIS A 210 15.75 -4.81 12.82
C HIS A 210 15.54 -6.29 13.18
N PRO A 211 16.58 -7.01 13.63
CA PRO A 211 16.49 -8.43 13.96
C PRO A 211 15.41 -8.68 15.05
N GLY A 212 14.65 -9.76 14.87
CA GLY A 212 13.54 -10.12 15.78
C GLY A 212 12.23 -9.38 15.51
N ARG A 213 12.10 -8.69 14.38
CA ARG A 213 10.83 -8.13 13.89
C ARG A 213 10.25 -9.02 12.77
N ASN A 214 8.93 -9.27 12.86
CA ASN A 214 8.18 -10.03 11.88
C ASN A 214 7.16 -9.17 11.13
#